data_96317b0547c61d70fcde166d20ba3b16
#
_entry.id   96317b0547c61d70fcde166d20ba3b16
#
_cell.length_a   1.000
_cell.length_b   1.000
_cell.length_c   1.000
_cell.angle_alpha   90.00
_cell.angle_beta   90.00
_cell.angle_gamma   90.00
#
_symmetry.space_group_name_H-M   'P 1'
#
loop_
_entity.id
_entity.type
_entity.pdbx_description
1 polymer ?
#
loop_
_entity_poly.entity_id
_entity_poly.type
_entity_poly.pdbx_seq_one_letter_code
_entity_poly.pdbx_strand_id
1 'polypeptide(L)'
;MELPIDIDLLLIGKTSNGRSALGNTILRRKAFLSKSSQESVTKKVDYHVSNFNNFVIKVFDGPGVGYTCLDDEHSKILVIKAMEFAITTNPRGYHAFLLVTEYGGRFTDKDQDTVTFLKRIFGENFVKNFCILVLTNGDRFESEDNGLTFGEWCKEQTGVFKELLEECCHRVILFDNRTEVEAKKMKQLTDLIEMVDKLRLRGLRYTDENFQKAREAREKLMVEAKEPRVCEETMYEISLILQKLQWTHENVDQKDKRSYFDDLQQRAKNLYDNIQVQDKETGALHDIIHTTKSVQVTIADEIKISQIVIQEREKE
;
A
#
# COMPACT_ATOMS: atom_id res chain seq x y z
N MET A 1 6.51 11.42 42.07
CA MET A 1 5.59 11.50 40.88
C MET A 1 6.13 10.52 39.85
N GLU A 2 5.30 9.58 39.44
CA GLU A 2 5.69 8.69 38.35
C GLU A 2 5.80 9.51 37.06
N LEU A 3 6.78 9.17 36.21
CA LEU A 3 6.95 9.82 34.93
C LEU A 3 5.76 9.44 34.01
N PRO A 4 5.27 10.38 33.21
CA PRO A 4 4.17 10.08 32.29
C PRO A 4 4.61 9.02 31.27
N ILE A 5 3.65 8.17 30.89
CA ILE A 5 3.86 7.07 29.94
C ILE A 5 3.54 7.56 28.55
N ASP A 6 4.50 7.48 27.64
CA ASP A 6 4.30 7.82 26.21
C ASP A 6 3.51 6.72 25.50
N ILE A 7 2.52 7.15 24.71
CA ILE A 7 1.74 6.31 23.81
C ILE A 7 1.74 6.94 22.41
N ASP A 8 2.29 6.24 21.42
CA ASP A 8 2.33 6.66 20.02
C ASP A 8 1.39 5.77 19.19
N LEU A 9 0.40 6.39 18.54
CA LEU A 9 -0.65 5.73 17.75
C LEU A 9 -0.59 6.19 16.30
N LEU A 10 -0.72 5.27 15.34
CA LEU A 10 -0.88 5.60 13.92
C LEU A 10 -2.28 5.19 13.46
N LEU A 11 -3.06 6.14 12.97
CA LEU A 11 -4.37 5.90 12.37
C LEU A 11 -4.18 5.46 10.91
N ILE A 12 -4.71 4.30 10.57
CA ILE A 12 -4.68 3.74 9.21
C ILE A 12 -6.09 3.26 8.83
N GLY A 13 -6.33 3.07 7.55
CA GLY A 13 -7.62 2.59 7.03
C GLY A 13 -8.14 3.45 5.89
N LYS A 14 -9.36 3.15 5.45
CA LYS A 14 -9.98 3.83 4.30
C LYS A 14 -10.23 5.31 4.54
N THR A 15 -10.18 6.06 3.45
CA THR A 15 -10.73 7.41 3.40
C THR A 15 -12.21 7.34 3.78
N SER A 16 -12.73 8.34 4.48
CA SER A 16 -14.11 8.45 4.97
C SER A 16 -14.53 7.58 6.16
N ASN A 17 -13.74 6.61 6.61
CA ASN A 17 -14.07 5.79 7.80
C ASN A 17 -13.94 6.55 9.15
N GLY A 18 -13.77 7.86 9.12
CA GLY A 18 -13.77 8.68 10.33
C GLY A 18 -12.46 8.72 11.10
N ARG A 19 -11.31 8.44 10.47
CA ARG A 19 -9.96 8.44 11.11
C ARG A 19 -9.64 9.77 11.80
N SER A 20 -9.73 10.90 11.06
CA SER A 20 -9.44 12.23 11.63
C SER A 20 -10.44 12.60 12.74
N ALA A 21 -11.70 12.15 12.65
CA ALA A 21 -12.68 12.31 13.72
C ALA A 21 -12.31 11.49 14.96
N LEU A 22 -11.88 10.23 14.76
CA LEU A 22 -11.35 9.38 15.83
C LEU A 22 -10.13 10.02 16.49
N GLY A 23 -9.17 10.52 15.69
CA GLY A 23 -8.01 11.24 16.21
C GLY A 23 -8.39 12.44 17.07
N ASN A 24 -9.38 13.22 16.66
CA ASN A 24 -9.92 14.33 17.44
C ASN A 24 -10.58 13.86 18.75
N THR A 25 -11.31 12.74 18.71
CA THR A 25 -11.93 12.13 19.90
C THR A 25 -10.86 11.67 20.89
N ILE A 26 -9.80 10.98 20.42
CA ILE A 26 -8.68 10.53 21.27
C ILE A 26 -7.94 11.73 21.88
N LEU A 27 -7.71 12.79 21.09
CA LEU A 27 -7.03 14.02 21.54
C LEU A 27 -7.92 14.93 22.36
N ARG A 28 -9.23 14.65 22.45
CA ARG A 28 -10.24 15.45 23.16
C ARG A 28 -10.30 16.92 22.71
N ARG A 29 -9.93 17.16 21.45
CA ARG A 29 -9.98 18.48 20.82
C ARG A 29 -9.99 18.36 19.31
N LYS A 30 -10.48 19.38 18.61
CA LYS A 30 -10.40 19.47 17.14
C LYS A 30 -8.97 19.82 16.72
N ALA A 31 -8.16 18.81 16.48
CA ALA A 31 -6.77 18.93 16.05
C ALA A 31 -6.63 18.64 14.55
N PHE A 32 -7.27 17.57 14.06
CA PHE A 32 -7.26 17.20 12.64
C PHE A 32 -8.47 17.80 11.92
N LEU A 33 -8.27 18.20 10.67
CA LEU A 33 -9.37 18.62 9.80
C LEU A 33 -10.21 17.40 9.40
N SER A 34 -11.39 17.27 10.00
CA SER A 34 -12.38 16.26 9.60
C SER A 34 -13.42 16.94 8.71
N LYS A 35 -13.25 16.84 7.39
CA LYS A 35 -14.28 17.22 6.42
C LYS A 35 -14.75 15.95 5.70
N SER A 36 -16.06 15.81 5.56
CA SER A 36 -16.69 14.86 4.64
C SER A 36 -16.50 15.36 3.20
N SER A 37 -15.30 15.26 2.64
CA SER A 37 -15.07 15.56 1.23
C SER A 37 -14.77 14.25 0.49
N GLN A 38 -15.31 14.11 -0.71
CA GLN A 38 -15.04 12.96 -1.58
C GLN A 38 -13.58 12.91 -2.09
N GLU A 39 -12.83 13.98 -1.91
CA GLU A 39 -11.40 14.01 -2.21
C GLU A 39 -10.59 13.57 -0.99
N SER A 40 -9.90 12.45 -1.14
CA SER A 40 -8.90 11.96 -0.20
C SER A 40 -7.73 12.94 -0.13
N VAL A 41 -7.65 13.76 0.90
CA VAL A 41 -6.65 14.83 0.96
C VAL A 41 -5.71 14.72 2.15
N THR A 42 -5.52 13.57 2.74
CA THR A 42 -4.37 13.43 3.64
C THR A 42 -3.14 13.03 2.81
N LYS A 43 -2.62 14.00 2.04
CA LYS A 43 -1.35 13.87 1.30
C LYS A 43 -0.13 13.96 2.22
N LYS A 44 -0.32 14.30 3.50
CA LYS A 44 0.75 14.46 4.50
C LYS A 44 0.31 13.83 5.79
N VAL A 45 1.20 13.09 6.41
CA VAL A 45 1.02 12.61 7.78
C VAL A 45 1.11 13.80 8.72
N ASP A 46 0.10 14.01 9.53
CA ASP A 46 0.06 15.03 10.58
C ASP A 46 -0.01 14.35 11.94
N TYR A 47 0.47 15.01 12.99
CA TYR A 47 0.39 14.46 14.33
C TYR A 47 0.12 15.53 15.38
N HIS A 48 -0.60 15.11 16.41
CA HIS A 48 -0.88 15.94 17.57
C HIS A 48 -0.71 15.16 18.88
N VAL A 49 -0.51 15.90 19.96
CA VAL A 49 -0.26 15.33 21.29
C VAL A 49 -1.32 15.83 22.27
N SER A 50 -1.76 14.97 23.17
CA SER A 50 -2.59 15.33 24.33
C SER A 50 -2.20 14.51 25.55
N ASN A 51 -2.62 14.99 26.73
CA ASN A 51 -2.44 14.28 27.98
C ASN A 51 -3.76 13.66 28.44
N PHE A 52 -3.72 12.43 28.91
CA PHE A 52 -4.84 11.73 29.48
C PHE A 52 -4.38 10.90 30.68
N ASN A 53 -4.84 11.25 31.89
CA ASN A 53 -4.35 10.66 33.14
C ASN A 53 -2.81 10.73 33.21
N ASN A 54 -2.14 9.58 33.41
CA ASN A 54 -0.68 9.48 33.42
C ASN A 54 -0.08 9.18 32.03
N PHE A 55 -0.84 9.35 30.93
CA PHE A 55 -0.38 9.09 29.57
C PHE A 55 -0.20 10.35 28.76
N VAL A 56 0.89 10.41 27.98
CA VAL A 56 1.11 11.36 26.89
C VAL A 56 0.79 10.64 25.58
N ILE A 57 -0.34 10.98 24.97
CA ILE A 57 -0.83 10.33 23.77
C ILE A 57 -0.44 11.15 22.55
N LYS A 58 0.33 10.56 21.65
CA LYS A 58 0.68 11.12 20.36
C LYS A 58 -0.06 10.36 19.26
N VAL A 59 -0.88 11.06 18.51
CA VAL A 59 -1.70 10.49 17.43
C VAL A 59 -1.21 11.00 16.10
N PHE A 60 -0.89 10.10 15.20
CA PHE A 60 -0.55 10.36 13.80
C PHE A 60 -1.75 10.01 12.91
N ASP A 61 -2.23 10.95 12.11
CA ASP A 61 -3.24 10.68 11.07
C ASP A 61 -2.50 10.36 9.76
N GLY A 62 -2.50 9.09 9.38
CA GLY A 62 -1.89 8.58 8.16
C GLY A 62 -2.73 8.86 6.91
N PRO A 63 -2.22 8.58 5.70
CA PRO A 63 -2.99 8.70 4.47
C PRO A 63 -4.14 7.70 4.45
N GLY A 64 -5.26 8.09 3.81
CA GLY A 64 -6.36 7.17 3.55
C GLY A 64 -6.02 6.19 2.43
N VAL A 65 -6.26 4.93 2.67
CA VAL A 65 -6.16 3.88 1.66
C VAL A 65 -7.57 3.58 1.16
N GLY A 66 -7.98 4.24 0.07
CA GLY A 66 -9.27 3.97 -0.57
C GLY A 66 -9.14 2.99 -1.74
N TYR A 67 -10.25 2.45 -2.22
CA TYR A 67 -10.26 1.54 -3.37
C TYR A 67 -9.63 2.17 -4.61
N THR A 68 -9.95 3.43 -4.89
CA THR A 68 -9.36 4.19 -6.00
C THR A 68 -7.83 4.30 -5.89
N CYS A 69 -7.28 4.23 -4.66
CA CYS A 69 -5.83 4.20 -4.47
C CYS A 69 -5.21 2.87 -4.88
N LEU A 70 -5.96 1.76 -4.82
CA LEU A 70 -5.46 0.43 -5.19
C LEU A 70 -5.51 0.17 -6.70
N ASP A 71 -6.27 0.97 -7.44
CA ASP A 71 -6.41 0.84 -8.89
C ASP A 71 -5.50 1.82 -9.67
N ASP A 72 -4.94 2.84 -8.99
CA ASP A 72 -4.14 3.90 -9.61
C ASP A 72 -2.66 3.85 -9.18
N GLU A 73 -1.75 3.82 -10.15
CA GLU A 73 -0.28 3.79 -9.94
C GLU A 73 0.18 4.91 -9.01
N HIS A 74 -0.20 6.14 -9.34
CA HIS A 74 0.27 7.33 -8.63
C HIS A 74 -0.20 7.33 -7.17
N SER A 75 -1.45 6.96 -6.94
CA SER A 75 -2.05 6.89 -5.61
C SER A 75 -1.41 5.80 -4.74
N LYS A 76 -1.13 4.61 -5.30
CA LYS A 76 -0.38 3.56 -4.59
C LYS A 76 0.98 4.06 -4.10
N ILE A 77 1.74 4.67 -5.01
CA ILE A 77 3.07 5.19 -4.71
C ILE A 77 3.01 6.29 -3.64
N LEU A 78 2.03 7.19 -3.71
CA LEU A 78 1.86 8.24 -2.71
C LEU A 78 1.55 7.67 -1.33
N VAL A 79 0.68 6.67 -1.23
CA VAL A 79 0.36 6.01 0.04
C VAL A 79 1.60 5.33 0.63
N ILE A 80 2.36 4.57 -0.17
CA ILE A 80 3.58 3.91 0.30
C ILE A 80 4.56 4.95 0.86
N LYS A 81 4.85 6.02 0.10
CA LYS A 81 5.76 7.10 0.53
C LYS A 81 5.27 7.83 1.78
N ALA A 82 3.95 8.05 1.91
CA ALA A 82 3.40 8.68 3.10
C ALA A 82 3.51 7.77 4.34
N MET A 83 3.37 6.45 4.18
CA MET A 83 3.61 5.50 5.27
C MET A 83 5.10 5.43 5.65
N GLU A 84 6.01 5.46 4.68
CA GLU A 84 7.45 5.60 4.94
C GLU A 84 7.75 6.87 5.74
N PHE A 85 7.15 7.99 5.35
CA PHE A 85 7.28 9.25 6.07
C PHE A 85 6.73 9.15 7.50
N ALA A 86 5.59 8.48 7.71
CA ALA A 86 5.04 8.26 9.05
C ALA A 86 6.04 7.53 9.96
N ILE A 87 6.69 6.47 9.44
CA ILE A 87 7.68 5.71 10.21
C ILE A 87 8.91 6.55 10.53
N THR A 88 9.47 7.26 9.54
CA THR A 88 10.66 8.10 9.73
C THR A 88 10.41 9.29 10.65
N THR A 89 9.20 9.83 10.68
CA THR A 89 8.81 10.95 11.56
C THR A 89 8.70 10.54 13.02
N ASN A 90 8.50 9.25 13.31
CA ASN A 90 8.46 8.73 14.68
C ASN A 90 9.52 7.64 14.91
N PRO A 91 10.81 7.99 15.04
CA PRO A 91 11.90 7.01 15.13
C PRO A 91 11.80 6.11 16.36
N ARG A 92 11.08 6.53 17.42
CA ARG A 92 10.79 5.66 18.56
C ARG A 92 9.76 4.57 18.22
N GLY A 93 9.07 4.67 17.08
CA GLY A 93 8.07 3.71 16.62
C GLY A 93 6.69 3.90 17.25
N TYR A 94 5.77 2.98 16.94
CA TYR A 94 4.37 3.03 17.35
C TYR A 94 4.03 1.90 18.32
N HIS A 95 3.22 2.19 19.32
CA HIS A 95 2.68 1.20 20.25
C HIS A 95 1.50 0.44 19.65
N ALA A 96 0.68 1.13 18.85
CA ALA A 96 -0.42 0.51 18.12
C ALA A 96 -0.72 1.24 16.80
N PHE A 97 -1.20 0.46 15.83
CA PHE A 97 -1.89 0.93 14.64
C PHE A 97 -3.39 0.82 14.89
N LEU A 98 -4.11 1.91 14.75
CA LEU A 98 -5.55 1.90 14.81
C LEU A 98 -6.09 1.70 13.40
N LEU A 99 -6.50 0.47 13.08
CA LEU A 99 -7.12 0.13 11.81
C LEU A 99 -8.59 0.53 11.87
N VAL A 100 -8.91 1.66 11.21
CA VAL A 100 -10.22 2.30 11.32
C VAL A 100 -11.16 1.83 10.21
N THR A 101 -12.29 1.29 10.60
CA THR A 101 -13.42 0.94 9.74
C THR A 101 -14.71 1.51 10.33
N GLU A 102 -15.82 1.44 9.60
CA GLU A 102 -17.12 1.93 10.10
C GLU A 102 -18.05 0.77 10.46
N TYR A 103 -18.79 0.93 11.54
CA TYR A 103 -19.93 0.07 11.85
C TYR A 103 -21.09 0.34 10.88
N GLY A 104 -21.83 -0.70 10.52
CA GLY A 104 -22.98 -0.63 9.62
C GLY A 104 -22.63 -0.62 8.14
N GLY A 105 -21.36 -0.57 7.78
CA GLY A 105 -20.85 -0.90 6.46
C GLY A 105 -20.56 -2.40 6.33
N ARG A 106 -20.82 -2.99 5.16
CA ARG A 106 -20.38 -4.37 4.90
C ARG A 106 -18.86 -4.36 4.67
N PHE A 107 -18.14 -5.15 5.46
CA PHE A 107 -16.74 -5.45 5.19
C PHE A 107 -16.65 -6.41 4.00
N THR A 108 -16.00 -6.00 2.95
CA THR A 108 -15.96 -6.67 1.64
C THR A 108 -14.56 -7.18 1.32
N ASP A 109 -14.44 -8.00 0.25
CA ASP A 109 -13.14 -8.44 -0.27
C ASP A 109 -12.22 -7.24 -0.60
N LYS A 110 -12.79 -6.13 -1.10
CA LYS A 110 -12.03 -4.89 -1.33
C LYS A 110 -11.49 -4.25 -0.05
N ASP A 111 -12.17 -4.42 1.08
CA ASP A 111 -11.63 -3.99 2.37
C ASP A 111 -10.48 -4.89 2.80
N GLN A 112 -10.56 -6.19 2.51
CA GLN A 112 -9.49 -7.15 2.71
C GLN A 112 -8.28 -6.83 1.83
N ASP A 113 -8.48 -6.40 0.57
CA ASP A 113 -7.40 -5.94 -0.31
C ASP A 113 -6.65 -4.76 0.30
N THR A 114 -7.37 -3.84 0.94
CA THR A 114 -6.76 -2.72 1.69
C THR A 114 -5.88 -3.22 2.85
N VAL A 115 -6.36 -4.20 3.61
CA VAL A 115 -5.57 -4.82 4.70
C VAL A 115 -4.34 -5.53 4.14
N THR A 116 -4.50 -6.28 3.06
CA THR A 116 -3.41 -6.99 2.37
C THR A 116 -2.35 -6.00 1.84
N PHE A 117 -2.78 -4.90 1.26
CA PHE A 117 -1.88 -3.82 0.82
C PHE A 117 -1.08 -3.25 2.00
N LEU A 118 -1.73 -2.98 3.13
CA LEU A 118 -1.06 -2.50 4.34
C LEU A 118 -0.08 -3.54 4.92
N LYS A 119 -0.42 -4.84 4.85
CA LYS A 119 0.49 -5.93 5.26
C LYS A 119 1.76 -5.96 4.40
N ARG A 120 1.65 -5.70 3.11
CA ARG A 120 2.82 -5.57 2.23
C ARG A 120 3.68 -4.36 2.54
N ILE A 121 3.09 -3.28 3.08
CA ILE A 121 3.84 -2.08 3.51
C ILE A 121 4.53 -2.30 4.85
N PHE A 122 3.83 -2.84 5.83
CA PHE A 122 4.29 -2.94 7.22
C PHE A 122 4.80 -4.32 7.64
N GLY A 123 4.62 -5.33 6.79
CA GLY A 123 4.97 -6.73 7.05
C GLY A 123 3.77 -7.58 7.46
N GLU A 124 3.80 -8.87 7.12
CA GLU A 124 2.68 -9.80 7.27
C GLU A 124 2.09 -9.85 8.69
N ASN A 125 2.94 -9.78 9.70
CA ASN A 125 2.51 -9.91 11.09
C ASN A 125 2.11 -8.59 11.76
N PHE A 126 2.06 -7.46 11.02
CA PHE A 126 1.80 -6.18 11.68
C PHE A 126 0.39 -6.10 12.27
N VAL A 127 -0.60 -6.69 11.59
CA VAL A 127 -2.00 -6.75 12.07
C VAL A 127 -2.05 -7.51 13.40
N LYS A 128 -1.50 -8.72 13.42
CA LYS A 128 -1.47 -9.59 14.59
C LYS A 128 -0.76 -8.95 15.78
N ASN A 129 0.35 -8.28 15.54
CA ASN A 129 1.22 -7.82 16.62
C ASN A 129 0.89 -6.41 17.11
N PHE A 130 0.39 -5.53 16.23
CA PHE A 130 0.32 -4.10 16.52
C PHE A 130 -1.03 -3.45 16.24
N CYS A 131 -1.98 -4.11 15.54
CA CYS A 131 -3.24 -3.48 15.22
C CYS A 131 -4.29 -3.62 16.33
N ILE A 132 -5.06 -2.55 16.51
CA ILE A 132 -6.36 -2.52 17.18
C ILE A 132 -7.38 -2.12 16.11
N LEU A 133 -8.40 -2.94 15.91
CA LEU A 133 -9.49 -2.63 15.00
C LEU A 133 -10.45 -1.64 15.68
N VAL A 134 -10.65 -0.49 15.07
CA VAL A 134 -11.58 0.53 15.59
C VAL A 134 -12.76 0.67 14.66
N LEU A 135 -13.95 0.35 15.14
CA LEU A 135 -15.20 0.62 14.44
C LEU A 135 -15.71 2.00 14.86
N THR A 136 -15.90 2.88 13.88
CA THR A 136 -16.60 4.18 14.10
C THR A 136 -18.11 4.01 13.98
N ASN A 137 -18.88 5.07 14.09
CA ASN A 137 -20.36 5.07 14.08
C ASN A 137 -20.99 4.24 15.22
N GLY A 138 -20.45 4.34 16.42
CA GLY A 138 -21.02 3.68 17.60
C GLY A 138 -22.41 4.17 17.97
N ASP A 139 -22.77 5.41 17.59
CA ASP A 139 -24.12 5.95 17.66
C ASP A 139 -25.13 5.11 16.86
N ARG A 140 -24.73 4.65 15.68
CA ARG A 140 -25.54 3.77 14.86
C ARG A 140 -25.71 2.39 15.50
N PHE A 141 -24.65 1.80 16.04
CA PHE A 141 -24.73 0.51 16.75
C PHE A 141 -25.75 0.56 17.88
N GLU A 142 -25.73 1.62 18.68
CA GLU A 142 -26.65 1.79 19.80
C GLU A 142 -28.10 2.04 19.36
N SER A 143 -28.30 2.70 18.20
CA SER A 143 -29.63 2.98 17.68
C SER A 143 -30.33 1.78 17.01
N GLU A 144 -29.57 0.75 16.60
CA GLU A 144 -30.11 -0.45 15.91
C GLU A 144 -30.78 -1.44 16.87
N ASP A 145 -30.82 -1.20 18.19
CA ASP A 145 -31.51 -1.96 19.25
C ASP A 145 -31.73 -3.45 18.96
N ASN A 146 -30.67 -4.14 18.56
CA ASN A 146 -30.69 -5.56 18.25
C ASN A 146 -30.48 -6.45 19.50
N GLY A 147 -30.47 -5.86 20.68
CA GLY A 147 -30.34 -6.55 21.97
C GLY A 147 -28.97 -7.16 22.24
N LEU A 148 -28.00 -6.97 21.36
CA LEU A 148 -26.65 -7.51 21.51
C LEU A 148 -25.69 -6.48 22.08
N THR A 149 -24.81 -6.90 22.96
CA THR A 149 -23.62 -6.13 23.28
C THR A 149 -22.66 -6.13 22.09
N PHE A 150 -21.77 -5.14 22.01
CA PHE A 150 -20.77 -5.08 20.95
C PHE A 150 -19.86 -6.34 20.91
N GLY A 151 -19.55 -6.90 22.06
CA GLY A 151 -18.78 -8.14 22.16
C GLY A 151 -19.52 -9.38 21.62
N GLU A 152 -20.83 -9.48 21.83
CA GLU A 152 -21.66 -10.53 21.25
C GLU A 152 -21.79 -10.35 19.73
N TRP A 153 -22.04 -9.14 19.27
CA TRP A 153 -22.06 -8.81 17.84
C TRP A 153 -20.75 -9.22 17.14
N CYS A 154 -19.58 -8.96 17.75
CA CYS A 154 -18.29 -9.40 17.20
C CYS A 154 -18.18 -10.92 17.07
N LYS A 155 -18.76 -11.70 18.00
CA LYS A 155 -18.73 -13.17 17.96
C LYS A 155 -19.60 -13.76 16.86
N GLU A 156 -20.66 -13.06 16.46
CA GLU A 156 -21.58 -13.48 15.40
C GLU A 156 -21.05 -13.19 13.99
N GLN A 157 -19.93 -12.46 13.87
CA GLN A 157 -19.37 -12.12 12.57
C GLN A 157 -18.84 -13.35 11.83
N THR A 158 -18.92 -13.31 10.51
CA THR A 158 -18.53 -14.41 9.61
C THR A 158 -17.68 -13.89 8.45
N GLY A 159 -17.08 -14.80 7.65
CA GLY A 159 -16.29 -14.46 6.46
C GLY A 159 -15.06 -13.60 6.77
N VAL A 160 -14.65 -12.80 5.82
CA VAL A 160 -13.40 -12.01 5.86
C VAL A 160 -13.31 -11.06 7.05
N PHE A 161 -14.44 -10.58 7.57
CA PHE A 161 -14.41 -9.73 8.77
C PHE A 161 -14.08 -10.52 10.04
N LYS A 162 -14.60 -11.74 10.16
CA LYS A 162 -14.24 -12.65 11.26
C LYS A 162 -12.76 -12.98 11.23
N GLU A 163 -12.20 -13.27 10.05
CA GLU A 163 -10.78 -13.53 9.87
C GLU A 163 -9.92 -12.34 10.34
N LEU A 164 -10.33 -11.11 10.02
CA LEU A 164 -9.66 -9.90 10.49
C LEU A 164 -9.74 -9.74 12.01
N LEU A 165 -10.90 -10.02 12.63
CA LEU A 165 -11.05 -10.02 14.08
C LEU A 165 -10.10 -11.01 14.76
N GLU A 166 -10.00 -12.23 14.22
CA GLU A 166 -9.10 -13.27 14.69
C GLU A 166 -7.63 -12.86 14.52
N GLU A 167 -7.27 -12.32 13.35
CA GLU A 167 -5.91 -11.82 13.07
C GLU A 167 -5.50 -10.68 14.02
N CYS A 168 -6.41 -9.76 14.34
CA CYS A 168 -6.20 -8.74 15.36
C CYS A 168 -6.18 -9.31 16.80
N CYS A 169 -6.28 -10.63 17.01
CA CYS A 169 -6.41 -11.28 18.31
C CYS A 169 -7.58 -10.70 19.12
N HIS A 170 -8.70 -10.42 18.47
CA HIS A 170 -9.92 -9.81 19.04
C HIS A 170 -9.68 -8.45 19.74
N ARG A 171 -8.61 -7.72 19.37
CA ARG A 171 -8.43 -6.34 19.78
C ARG A 171 -9.31 -5.44 18.90
N VAL A 172 -10.53 -5.27 19.34
CA VAL A 172 -11.55 -4.49 18.63
C VAL A 172 -12.28 -3.58 19.60
N ILE A 173 -12.57 -2.36 19.17
CA ILE A 173 -13.27 -1.36 19.97
C ILE A 173 -14.23 -0.56 19.09
N LEU A 174 -15.37 -0.17 19.67
CA LEU A 174 -16.38 0.67 19.04
C LEU A 174 -16.25 2.11 19.54
N PHE A 175 -16.24 3.06 18.62
CA PHE A 175 -16.19 4.49 18.91
C PHE A 175 -17.42 5.23 18.36
N ASP A 176 -18.06 5.97 19.23
CA ASP A 176 -19.00 7.02 18.87
C ASP A 176 -18.28 8.38 18.90
N ASN A 177 -17.86 8.82 17.72
CA ASN A 177 -17.15 10.10 17.57
C ASN A 177 -18.08 11.32 17.67
N ARG A 178 -19.40 11.11 17.74
CA ARG A 178 -20.43 12.18 17.79
C ARG A 178 -21.00 12.38 19.18
N THR A 179 -20.75 11.43 20.10
CA THR A 179 -21.32 11.55 21.43
C THR A 179 -20.91 12.85 22.13
N GLU A 180 -21.85 13.51 22.76
CA GLU A 180 -21.61 14.64 23.65
C GLU A 180 -21.55 14.22 25.12
N VAL A 181 -21.84 12.95 25.43
CA VAL A 181 -21.85 12.42 26.80
C VAL A 181 -20.41 12.21 27.28
N GLU A 182 -19.92 13.03 28.19
CA GLU A 182 -18.54 13.01 28.64
C GLU A 182 -18.13 11.67 29.26
N ALA A 183 -19.00 11.03 30.02
CA ALA A 183 -18.75 9.71 30.59
C ALA A 183 -18.49 8.65 29.49
N LYS A 184 -19.18 8.71 28.36
CA LYS A 184 -18.98 7.82 27.22
C LYS A 184 -17.66 8.12 26.51
N LYS A 185 -17.33 9.42 26.31
CA LYS A 185 -16.02 9.83 25.75
C LYS A 185 -14.88 9.30 26.58
N MET A 186 -14.97 9.47 27.91
CA MET A 186 -13.95 8.99 28.85
C MET A 186 -13.82 7.48 28.83
N LYS A 187 -14.95 6.76 28.83
CA LYS A 187 -14.95 5.28 28.81
C LYS A 187 -14.26 4.75 27.53
N GLN A 188 -14.66 5.23 26.35
CA GLN A 188 -14.07 4.82 25.07
C GLN A 188 -12.55 5.04 25.03
N LEU A 189 -12.09 6.18 25.54
CA LEU A 189 -10.67 6.49 25.58
C LEU A 189 -9.94 5.60 26.60
N THR A 190 -10.52 5.36 27.78
CA THR A 190 -9.93 4.46 28.78
C THR A 190 -9.79 3.04 28.23
N ASP A 191 -10.87 2.50 27.63
CA ASP A 191 -10.88 1.16 27.03
C ASP A 191 -9.79 1.03 25.93
N LEU A 192 -9.62 2.05 25.09
CA LEU A 192 -8.57 2.09 24.07
C LEU A 192 -7.18 2.08 24.71
N ILE A 193 -6.95 2.96 25.69
CA ILE A 193 -5.62 3.06 26.36
C ILE A 193 -5.27 1.78 27.06
N GLU A 194 -6.21 1.10 27.69
CA GLU A 194 -5.98 -0.22 28.30
C GLU A 194 -5.55 -1.28 27.27
N MET A 195 -6.15 -1.27 26.05
CA MET A 195 -5.73 -2.17 24.97
C MET A 195 -4.31 -1.86 24.51
N VAL A 196 -3.99 -0.57 24.33
CA VAL A 196 -2.65 -0.12 23.92
C VAL A 196 -1.63 -0.46 25.00
N ASP A 197 -1.96 -0.26 26.28
CA ASP A 197 -1.06 -0.55 27.38
C ASP A 197 -0.75 -2.05 27.48
N LYS A 198 -1.73 -2.93 27.23
CA LYS A 198 -1.50 -4.38 27.11
C LYS A 198 -0.53 -4.73 25.99
N LEU A 199 -0.55 -4.02 24.85
CA LEU A 199 0.44 -4.20 23.78
C LEU A 199 1.82 -3.69 24.23
N ARG A 200 1.89 -2.50 24.82
CA ARG A 200 3.11 -1.90 25.36
C ARG A 200 3.79 -2.80 26.39
N LEU A 201 3.04 -3.36 27.31
CA LEU A 201 3.56 -4.25 28.37
C LEU A 201 4.13 -5.57 27.84
N ARG A 202 3.76 -5.98 26.62
CA ARG A 202 4.42 -7.11 25.92
C ARG A 202 5.80 -6.76 25.39
N GLY A 203 6.26 -5.51 25.54
CA GLY A 203 7.52 -5.03 25.01
C GLY A 203 7.52 -4.86 23.49
N LEU A 204 6.38 -4.98 22.85
CA LEU A 204 6.25 -4.84 21.41
C LEU A 204 6.03 -3.36 21.04
N ARG A 205 6.85 -2.89 20.11
CA ARG A 205 6.72 -1.57 19.49
C ARG A 205 7.10 -1.71 18.04
N TYR A 206 6.30 -1.18 17.15
CA TYR A 206 6.61 -1.18 15.73
C TYR A 206 7.66 -0.12 15.43
N THR A 207 8.87 -0.53 15.12
CA THR A 207 10.03 0.34 14.88
C THR A 207 10.46 0.33 13.42
N ASP A 208 11.46 1.14 13.08
CA ASP A 208 12.09 1.12 11.76
C ASP A 208 12.65 -0.27 11.42
N GLU A 209 13.16 -1.04 12.37
CA GLU A 209 13.62 -2.41 12.13
C GLU A 209 12.50 -3.31 11.57
N ASN A 210 11.28 -3.22 12.13
CA ASN A 210 10.13 -3.94 11.61
C ASN A 210 9.79 -3.49 10.18
N PHE A 211 9.89 -2.19 9.93
CA PHE A 211 9.63 -1.60 8.63
C PHE A 211 10.67 -2.03 7.59
N GLN A 212 11.95 -2.10 7.96
CA GLN A 212 13.02 -2.57 7.07
C GLN A 212 12.84 -4.05 6.69
N LYS A 213 12.37 -4.90 7.60
CA LYS A 213 12.07 -6.31 7.30
C LYS A 213 11.02 -6.48 6.18
N ALA A 214 10.14 -5.49 5.99
CA ALA A 214 9.16 -5.50 4.91
C ALA A 214 9.64 -4.74 3.65
N ARG A 215 10.91 -4.35 3.55
CA ARG A 215 11.44 -3.53 2.45
C ARG A 215 11.25 -4.18 1.08
N GLU A 216 11.63 -5.45 0.95
CA GLU A 216 11.52 -6.18 -0.32
C GLU A 216 10.07 -6.25 -0.83
N ALA A 217 9.11 -6.51 0.08
CA ALA A 217 7.70 -6.54 -0.27
C ALA A 217 7.20 -5.16 -0.76
N ARG A 218 7.68 -4.06 -0.14
CA ARG A 218 7.35 -2.70 -0.58
C ARG A 218 7.99 -2.35 -1.92
N GLU A 219 9.26 -2.71 -2.13
CA GLU A 219 9.95 -2.50 -3.40
C GLU A 219 9.21 -3.22 -4.53
N LYS A 220 8.83 -4.48 -4.31
CA LYS A 220 8.01 -5.22 -5.26
C LYS A 220 6.67 -4.54 -5.51
N LEU A 221 5.98 -4.10 -4.47
CA LEU A 221 4.70 -3.38 -4.57
C LEU A 221 4.84 -2.08 -5.39
N MET A 222 5.96 -1.37 -5.23
CA MET A 222 6.27 -0.15 -6.00
C MET A 222 6.51 -0.44 -7.49
N VAL A 223 7.14 -1.58 -7.82
CA VAL A 223 7.36 -2.00 -9.21
C VAL A 223 6.04 -2.46 -9.83
N GLU A 224 5.27 -3.32 -9.15
CA GLU A 224 3.95 -3.77 -9.59
C GLU A 224 2.98 -2.60 -9.84
N ALA A 225 3.05 -1.54 -9.03
CA ALA A 225 2.22 -0.36 -9.26
C ALA A 225 2.49 0.30 -10.63
N LYS A 226 3.72 0.22 -11.13
CA LYS A 226 4.16 0.81 -12.40
C LYS A 226 4.01 -0.14 -13.60
N GLU A 227 3.78 -1.42 -13.33
CA GLU A 227 3.74 -2.47 -14.37
C GLU A 227 2.84 -2.10 -15.56
N PRO A 228 1.58 -1.66 -15.40
CA PRO A 228 0.70 -1.37 -16.53
C PRO A 228 1.30 -0.33 -17.49
N ARG A 229 1.85 0.75 -16.95
CA ARG A 229 2.48 1.81 -17.74
C ARG A 229 3.76 1.33 -18.42
N VAL A 230 4.62 0.60 -17.68
CA VAL A 230 5.86 0.06 -18.23
C VAL A 230 5.57 -0.94 -19.37
N CYS A 231 4.54 -1.77 -19.20
CA CYS A 231 4.10 -2.69 -20.26
C CYS A 231 3.61 -1.94 -21.49
N GLU A 232 2.76 -0.93 -21.34
CA GLU A 232 2.23 -0.13 -22.46
C GLU A 232 3.36 0.57 -23.22
N GLU A 233 4.23 1.29 -22.52
CA GLU A 233 5.38 1.98 -23.13
C GLU A 233 6.31 1.01 -23.86
N THR A 234 6.59 -0.15 -23.25
CA THR A 234 7.46 -1.17 -23.82
C THR A 234 6.86 -1.82 -25.06
N MET A 235 5.58 -2.19 -25.01
CA MET A 235 4.88 -2.78 -26.16
C MET A 235 4.81 -1.79 -27.34
N TYR A 236 4.65 -0.52 -27.08
CA TYR A 236 4.72 0.52 -28.11
C TYR A 236 6.12 0.55 -28.76
N GLU A 237 7.20 0.59 -27.96
CA GLU A 237 8.58 0.55 -28.50
C GLU A 237 8.89 -0.73 -29.28
N ILE A 238 8.42 -1.88 -28.78
CA ILE A 238 8.52 -3.15 -29.53
C ILE A 238 7.82 -3.06 -30.89
N SER A 239 6.63 -2.47 -30.94
CA SER A 239 5.89 -2.30 -32.17
C SER A 239 6.67 -1.45 -33.21
N LEU A 240 7.30 -0.37 -32.76
CA LEU A 240 8.17 0.46 -33.61
C LEU A 240 9.40 -0.29 -34.14
N ILE A 241 10.02 -1.09 -33.29
CA ILE A 241 11.18 -1.93 -33.68
C ILE A 241 10.76 -2.94 -34.76
N LEU A 242 9.64 -3.66 -34.55
CA LEU A 242 9.14 -4.65 -35.50
C LEU A 242 8.67 -4.01 -36.83
N GLN A 243 8.00 -2.86 -36.79
CA GLN A 243 7.66 -2.12 -38.00
C GLN A 243 8.91 -1.70 -38.78
N LYS A 244 9.95 -1.23 -38.09
CA LYS A 244 11.20 -0.85 -38.73
C LYS A 244 11.93 -2.06 -39.30
N LEU A 245 11.88 -3.21 -38.63
CA LEU A 245 12.43 -4.48 -39.12
C LEU A 245 11.76 -4.88 -40.44
N GLN A 246 10.42 -4.89 -40.46
CA GLN A 246 9.66 -5.18 -41.67
C GLN A 246 9.99 -4.22 -42.81
N TRP A 247 9.97 -2.91 -42.54
CA TRP A 247 10.32 -1.90 -43.52
C TRP A 247 11.72 -2.11 -44.11
N THR A 248 12.70 -2.49 -43.25
CA THR A 248 14.08 -2.79 -43.66
C THR A 248 14.15 -3.98 -44.63
N HIS A 249 13.33 -5.02 -44.36
CA HIS A 249 13.22 -6.16 -45.27
C HIS A 249 12.70 -5.77 -46.66
N GLU A 250 11.72 -4.90 -46.71
CA GLU A 250 11.01 -4.55 -47.97
C GLU A 250 11.71 -3.47 -48.79
N ASN A 251 12.45 -2.55 -48.15
CA ASN A 251 12.89 -1.30 -48.80
C ASN A 251 14.42 -1.09 -48.82
N VAL A 252 15.21 -1.96 -48.14
CA VAL A 252 16.67 -1.76 -48.05
C VAL A 252 17.39 -2.81 -48.83
N ASP A 253 18.40 -2.39 -49.59
CA ASP A 253 19.30 -3.35 -50.34
C ASP A 253 20.05 -4.26 -49.40
N GLN A 254 20.29 -5.50 -49.80
CA GLN A 254 20.89 -6.56 -48.96
C GLN A 254 22.21 -6.14 -48.34
N LYS A 255 23.07 -5.42 -49.05
CA LYS A 255 24.36 -4.92 -48.56
C LYS A 255 24.27 -3.90 -47.42
N ASP A 256 23.18 -3.16 -47.37
CA ASP A 256 22.99 -2.07 -46.41
C ASP A 256 22.13 -2.53 -45.18
N LYS A 257 21.40 -3.64 -45.32
CA LYS A 257 20.51 -4.17 -44.25
C LYS A 257 21.21 -4.36 -42.90
N ARG A 258 22.47 -4.76 -42.92
CA ARG A 258 23.25 -5.03 -41.70
C ARG A 258 23.26 -3.82 -40.75
N SER A 259 23.56 -2.65 -41.28
CA SER A 259 23.60 -1.41 -40.45
C SER A 259 22.28 -1.11 -39.78
N TYR A 260 21.15 -1.36 -40.48
CA TYR A 260 19.80 -1.18 -39.91
C TYR A 260 19.50 -2.23 -38.85
N PHE A 261 19.88 -3.48 -39.06
CA PHE A 261 19.66 -4.54 -38.07
C PHE A 261 20.52 -4.34 -36.83
N ASP A 262 21.78 -3.89 -36.95
CA ASP A 262 22.65 -3.57 -35.82
C ASP A 262 22.05 -2.44 -34.98
N ASP A 263 21.44 -1.39 -35.59
CA ASP A 263 20.72 -0.33 -34.89
C ASP A 263 19.49 -0.87 -34.14
N LEU A 264 18.69 -1.71 -34.81
CA LEU A 264 17.52 -2.33 -34.18
C LEU A 264 17.91 -3.25 -33.00
N GLN A 265 18.99 -4.00 -33.15
CA GLN A 265 19.53 -4.86 -32.08
C GLN A 265 19.96 -4.02 -30.87
N GLN A 266 20.63 -2.90 -31.10
CA GLN A 266 21.04 -2.01 -30.02
C GLN A 266 19.82 -1.36 -29.32
N ARG A 267 18.81 -0.96 -30.08
CA ARG A 267 17.55 -0.42 -29.52
C ARG A 267 16.83 -1.46 -28.65
N ALA A 268 16.68 -2.69 -29.15
CA ALA A 268 16.05 -3.78 -28.41
C ALA A 268 16.83 -4.15 -27.15
N LYS A 269 18.17 -4.09 -27.22
CA LYS A 269 19.04 -4.31 -26.05
C LYS A 269 18.85 -3.20 -25.01
N ASN A 270 18.87 -1.96 -25.41
CA ASN A 270 18.68 -0.82 -24.50
C ASN A 270 17.29 -0.89 -23.81
N LEU A 271 16.25 -1.28 -24.57
CA LEU A 271 14.91 -1.47 -24.02
C LEU A 271 14.90 -2.57 -22.96
N TYR A 272 15.49 -3.72 -23.24
CA TYR A 272 15.61 -4.84 -22.30
C TYR A 272 16.36 -4.44 -21.02
N ASP A 273 17.53 -3.81 -21.16
CA ASP A 273 18.35 -3.38 -20.03
C ASP A 273 17.59 -2.37 -19.15
N ASN A 274 16.85 -1.45 -19.78
CA ASN A 274 16.03 -0.45 -19.06
C ASN A 274 14.93 -1.12 -18.22
N ILE A 275 14.22 -2.12 -18.78
CA ILE A 275 13.16 -2.82 -18.06
C ILE A 275 13.74 -3.62 -16.89
N GLN A 276 14.89 -4.27 -17.06
CA GLN A 276 15.56 -4.97 -15.96
C GLN A 276 15.92 -4.03 -14.80
N VAL A 277 16.42 -2.83 -15.10
CA VAL A 277 16.70 -1.81 -14.08
C VAL A 277 15.41 -1.38 -13.37
N GLN A 278 14.29 -1.28 -14.10
CA GLN A 278 13.00 -0.93 -13.49
C GLN A 278 12.42 -2.04 -12.62
N ASP A 279 12.66 -3.32 -12.97
CA ASP A 279 12.21 -4.49 -12.20
C ASP A 279 12.90 -4.60 -10.84
N LYS A 280 14.12 -4.10 -10.69
CA LYS A 280 14.92 -4.16 -9.45
C LYS A 280 15.02 -5.57 -8.86
N GLU A 281 15.10 -6.58 -9.71
CA GLU A 281 15.18 -8.00 -9.31
C GLU A 281 13.93 -8.50 -8.54
N THR A 282 12.81 -7.77 -8.63
CA THR A 282 11.56 -8.15 -7.93
C THR A 282 10.78 -9.24 -8.64
N GLY A 283 11.03 -9.45 -9.93
CA GLY A 283 10.31 -10.36 -10.81
C GLY A 283 8.91 -9.87 -11.19
N ALA A 284 8.54 -8.63 -10.82
CA ALA A 284 7.22 -8.07 -11.11
C ALA A 284 7.03 -7.76 -12.61
N LEU A 285 8.13 -7.55 -13.36
CA LEU A 285 8.11 -7.27 -14.79
C LEU A 285 8.55 -8.47 -15.63
N HIS A 286 8.48 -9.69 -15.09
CA HIS A 286 9.00 -10.90 -15.74
C HIS A 286 8.48 -11.10 -17.16
N ASP A 287 7.18 -10.95 -17.39
CA ASP A 287 6.54 -11.25 -18.66
C ASP A 287 6.99 -10.27 -19.77
N ILE A 288 7.07 -8.98 -19.46
CA ILE A 288 7.51 -7.98 -20.44
C ILE A 288 9.03 -8.07 -20.69
N ILE A 289 9.82 -8.45 -19.69
CA ILE A 289 11.25 -8.77 -19.83
C ILE A 289 11.43 -9.94 -20.81
N HIS A 290 10.65 -11.01 -20.63
CA HIS A 290 10.68 -12.17 -21.51
C HIS A 290 10.28 -11.82 -22.95
N THR A 291 9.23 -11.05 -23.13
CA THR A 291 8.77 -10.56 -24.44
C THR A 291 9.85 -9.75 -25.14
N THR A 292 10.48 -8.80 -24.44
CA THR A 292 11.56 -7.98 -25.00
C THR A 292 12.78 -8.80 -25.39
N LYS A 293 13.12 -9.82 -24.58
CA LYS A 293 14.20 -10.75 -24.90
C LYS A 293 13.90 -11.56 -26.14
N SER A 294 12.66 -11.99 -26.34
CA SER A 294 12.26 -12.72 -27.55
C SER A 294 12.43 -11.87 -28.81
N VAL A 295 12.12 -10.57 -28.74
CA VAL A 295 12.36 -9.63 -29.84
C VAL A 295 13.86 -9.49 -30.16
N GLN A 296 14.73 -9.42 -29.15
CA GLN A 296 16.19 -9.41 -29.36
C GLN A 296 16.67 -10.67 -30.11
N VAL A 297 16.16 -11.83 -29.73
CA VAL A 297 16.52 -13.11 -30.40
C VAL A 297 16.06 -13.08 -31.85
N THR A 298 14.84 -12.65 -32.15
CA THR A 298 14.33 -12.52 -33.51
C THR A 298 15.24 -11.64 -34.36
N ILE A 299 15.62 -10.45 -33.89
CA ILE A 299 16.51 -9.54 -34.62
C ILE A 299 17.91 -10.18 -34.85
N ALA A 300 18.44 -10.86 -33.82
CA ALA A 300 19.74 -11.54 -33.95
C ALA A 300 19.73 -12.66 -35.02
N ASP A 301 18.62 -13.38 -35.12
CA ASP A 301 18.44 -14.42 -36.14
C ASP A 301 18.35 -13.82 -37.54
N GLU A 302 17.65 -12.68 -37.70
CA GLU A 302 17.62 -11.95 -38.98
C GLU A 302 19.02 -11.45 -39.44
N ILE A 303 19.84 -11.00 -38.48
CA ILE A 303 21.24 -10.63 -38.77
C ILE A 303 22.01 -11.84 -39.29
N LYS A 304 21.88 -13.01 -38.67
CA LYS A 304 22.55 -14.24 -39.11
C LYS A 304 22.11 -14.66 -40.52
N ILE A 305 20.80 -14.65 -40.77
CA ILE A 305 20.23 -14.97 -42.08
C ILE A 305 20.79 -14.02 -43.14
N SER A 306 20.80 -12.72 -42.87
CA SER A 306 21.37 -11.72 -43.79
C SER A 306 22.85 -11.96 -44.09
N GLN A 307 23.63 -12.38 -43.09
CA GLN A 307 25.05 -12.71 -43.26
C GLN A 307 25.27 -13.94 -44.17
N ILE A 308 24.47 -14.99 -43.99
CA ILE A 308 24.53 -16.20 -44.81
C ILE A 308 24.22 -15.87 -46.28
N VAL A 309 23.18 -15.12 -46.54
CA VAL A 309 22.77 -14.71 -47.89
C VAL A 309 23.86 -13.89 -48.60
N ILE A 310 24.58 -13.01 -47.90
CA ILE A 310 25.69 -12.24 -48.44
C ILE A 310 26.86 -13.17 -48.81
N GLN A 311 27.25 -14.08 -47.90
CA GLN A 311 28.36 -15.03 -48.13
C GLN A 311 28.11 -16.00 -49.29
N GLU A 312 26.86 -16.39 -49.51
CA GLU A 312 26.50 -17.25 -50.64
C GLU A 312 26.61 -16.51 -51.97
N ARG A 313 26.21 -15.24 -52.04
CA ARG A 313 26.33 -14.41 -53.25
C ARG A 313 27.76 -14.00 -53.61
N GLU A 314 28.65 -13.93 -52.62
CA GLU A 314 30.09 -13.67 -52.85
C GLU A 314 30.83 -14.90 -53.41
N LYS A 315 30.23 -16.09 -53.36
CA LYS A 315 30.77 -17.34 -53.87
C LYS A 315 30.34 -17.69 -55.28
N GLU A 316 29.27 -17.02 -55.77
CA GLU A 316 28.78 -17.08 -57.17
C GLU A 316 29.49 -16.03 -58.04
#